data_acb6af70caddc27b838f706edb72710b
#
_entry.id   acb6af70caddc27b838f706edb72710b
#
_cell.length_a   1.000
_cell.length_b   1.000
_cell.length_c   1.000
_cell.angle_alpha   90.00
_cell.angle_beta   90.00
_cell.angle_gamma   90.00
#
_symmetry.space_group_name_H-M   'P 1'
#
loop_
_entity.id
_entity.type
_entity.pdbx_description
1 polymer ?
#
loop_
_entity_poly.entity_id
_entity_poly.type
_entity_poly.pdbx_seq_one_letter_code
_entity_poly.pdbx_strand_id
1 'polypeptide(L)'
;MKISLISLFPDIQCFGIRTLSACLKQEGHNVDLFFLSNQYWKKYDKQTLDELAKLTEKSDLIGISVMTNFFDNAVQVTRKLRQNSNACILWGGVHPTVRPMESLGYADMIAIS
;
A
#
# COMPACT_ATOMS: atom_id res chain seq x y z
N MET A 1 -4.60 16.27 -2.81
CA MET A 1 -4.50 15.52 -1.55
C MET A 1 -3.14 14.89 -1.43
N LYS A 2 -2.77 14.52 -0.24
CA LYS A 2 -1.52 13.81 0.00
C LYS A 2 -1.76 12.30 -0.08
N ILE A 3 -1.06 11.63 -0.99
CA ILE A 3 -1.24 10.21 -1.28
C ILE A 3 0.08 9.49 -1.07
N SER A 4 0.06 8.40 -0.34
CA SER A 4 1.19 7.47 -0.21
C SER A 4 0.84 6.18 -0.92
N LEU A 5 1.70 5.76 -1.85
CA LEU A 5 1.56 4.50 -2.56
C LEU A 5 2.66 3.54 -2.12
N ILE A 6 2.28 2.34 -1.72
CA ILE A 6 3.20 1.35 -1.17
C ILE A 6 3.19 0.11 -2.04
N SER A 7 4.35 -0.29 -2.54
CA SER A 7 4.53 -1.56 -3.22
C SER A 7 5.20 -2.54 -2.27
N LEU A 8 4.56 -3.69 -2.06
CA LEU A 8 5.12 -4.77 -1.26
C LEU A 8 5.98 -5.71 -2.10
N PHE A 9 5.85 -5.61 -3.43
CA PHE A 9 6.64 -6.40 -4.35
C PHE A 9 8.07 -5.84 -4.37
N PRO A 10 9.11 -6.67 -4.19
CA PRO A 10 10.48 -6.18 -4.05
C PRO A 10 11.13 -5.71 -5.35
N ASP A 11 10.37 -5.49 -6.40
CA ASP A 11 10.88 -5.03 -7.69
C ASP A 11 10.56 -3.54 -7.85
N ILE A 12 11.59 -2.72 -7.85
CA ILE A 12 11.45 -1.27 -8.05
C ILE A 12 11.00 -0.92 -9.47
N GLN A 13 10.97 -1.89 -10.39
CA GLN A 13 10.50 -1.70 -11.76
C GLN A 13 9.01 -2.05 -11.91
N CYS A 14 8.24 -1.97 -10.83
CA CYS A 14 6.81 -2.22 -10.87
C CYS A 14 6.11 -1.09 -11.62
N PHE A 15 5.84 -1.29 -12.91
CA PHE A 15 5.34 -0.25 -13.81
C PHE A 15 3.93 0.23 -13.43
N GLY A 16 3.06 -0.67 -12.94
CA GLY A 16 1.69 -0.30 -12.61
C GLY A 16 1.60 0.79 -11.56
N ILE A 17 2.31 0.63 -10.45
CA ILE A 17 2.27 1.62 -9.36
C ILE A 17 3.01 2.90 -9.76
N ARG A 18 4.06 2.80 -10.57
CA ARG A 18 4.78 3.97 -11.07
C ARG A 18 3.93 4.78 -12.04
N THR A 19 3.19 4.12 -12.91
CA THR A 19 2.26 4.78 -13.84
C THR A 19 1.16 5.49 -13.06
N LEU A 20 0.59 4.83 -12.06
CA LEU A 20 -0.43 5.43 -11.22
C LEU A 20 0.11 6.67 -10.49
N SER A 21 1.32 6.58 -9.94
CA SER A 21 1.96 7.72 -9.28
C SER A 21 2.11 8.90 -10.22
N ALA A 22 2.58 8.65 -11.44
CA ALA A 22 2.75 9.70 -12.45
C ALA A 22 1.41 10.36 -12.81
N CYS A 23 0.35 9.57 -13.00
CA CYS A 23 -0.98 10.08 -13.32
C CYS A 23 -1.53 10.95 -12.19
N LEU A 24 -1.38 10.51 -10.95
CA LEU A 24 -1.86 11.27 -9.80
C LEU A 24 -1.09 12.58 -9.62
N LYS A 25 0.20 12.59 -9.88
CA LYS A 25 1.00 13.81 -9.85
C LYS A 25 0.55 14.81 -10.91
N GLN A 26 0.20 14.33 -12.11
CA GLN A 26 -0.32 15.18 -13.17
C GLN A 26 -1.64 15.84 -12.79
N GLU A 27 -2.46 15.16 -11.98
CA GLU A 27 -3.72 15.68 -11.48
C GLU A 27 -3.54 16.65 -10.29
N GLY A 28 -2.32 16.94 -9.92
CA GLY A 28 -2.02 17.92 -8.88
C GLY A 28 -1.92 17.36 -7.47
N HIS A 29 -1.91 16.04 -7.30
CA HIS A 29 -1.76 15.42 -6.00
C HIS A 29 -0.29 15.33 -5.60
N ASN A 30 -0.05 15.42 -4.30
CA ASN A 30 1.27 15.19 -3.73
C ASN A 30 1.41 13.69 -3.43
N VAL A 31 2.24 13.00 -4.20
CA VAL A 31 2.35 11.53 -4.15
C VAL A 31 3.76 11.12 -3.74
N ASP A 32 3.83 10.33 -2.67
CA ASP A 32 5.06 9.64 -2.27
C ASP A 32 4.91 8.15 -2.62
N LEU A 33 6.00 7.56 -3.09
CA LEU A 33 6.02 6.18 -3.54
C LEU A 33 7.03 5.41 -2.70
N PHE A 34 6.57 4.34 -2.06
CA PHE A 34 7.40 3.51 -1.17
C PHE A 34 7.50 2.09 -1.73
N PHE A 35 8.71 1.58 -1.78
CA PHE A 35 8.97 0.19 -2.15
C PHE A 35 9.55 -0.52 -0.93
N LEU A 36 8.82 -1.52 -0.42
CA LEU A 36 9.29 -2.31 0.71
C LEU A 36 10.03 -3.54 0.20
N SER A 37 11.28 -3.65 0.62
CA SER A 37 12.13 -4.76 0.22
C SER A 37 12.04 -5.87 1.26
N ASN A 38 11.29 -6.92 0.95
CA ASN A 38 11.18 -8.09 1.81
C ASN A 38 10.73 -9.30 0.99
N GLN A 39 10.94 -10.49 1.55
CA GLN A 39 10.48 -11.72 0.96
C GLN A 39 9.09 -12.05 1.51
N TYR A 40 8.21 -12.61 0.69
CA TYR A 40 6.80 -12.81 1.06
C TYR A 40 6.61 -13.71 2.29
N TRP A 41 7.57 -14.56 2.63
CA TRP A 41 7.48 -15.44 3.80
C TRP A 41 8.00 -14.81 5.08
N LYS A 42 8.48 -13.56 5.02
CA LYS A 42 9.01 -12.85 6.20
C LYS A 42 8.09 -11.69 6.57
N LYS A 43 7.93 -11.49 7.86
CA LYS A 43 7.27 -10.28 8.36
C LYS A 43 8.25 -9.12 8.34
N TYR A 44 7.72 -7.91 8.17
CA TYR A 44 8.53 -6.71 8.33
C TYR A 44 8.91 -6.53 9.79
N ASP A 45 10.11 -6.02 10.03
CA ASP A 45 10.53 -5.76 11.40
C ASP A 45 9.84 -4.48 11.94
N LYS A 46 9.90 -4.33 13.26
CA LYS A 46 9.24 -3.20 13.93
C LYS A 46 9.79 -1.86 13.45
N GLN A 47 11.10 -1.77 13.26
CA GLN A 47 11.73 -0.52 12.84
C GLN A 47 11.23 -0.08 11.46
N THR A 48 11.16 -0.99 10.50
CA THR A 48 10.65 -0.71 9.16
C THR A 48 9.21 -0.22 9.22
N LEU A 49 8.37 -0.89 9.99
CA LEU A 49 6.96 -0.52 10.13
C LEU A 49 6.78 0.83 10.84
N ASP A 50 7.57 1.10 11.88
CA ASP A 50 7.51 2.38 12.58
C ASP A 50 7.93 3.54 11.68
N GLU A 51 8.98 3.36 10.88
CA GLU A 51 9.42 4.37 9.92
C GLU A 51 8.36 4.62 8.85
N LEU A 52 7.77 3.56 8.30
CA LEU A 52 6.72 3.68 7.30
C LEU A 52 5.50 4.41 7.87
N ALA A 53 5.09 4.06 9.08
CA ALA A 53 3.97 4.71 9.75
C ALA A 53 4.23 6.20 9.94
N LYS A 54 5.43 6.57 10.32
CA LYS A 54 5.82 7.98 10.50
C LYS A 54 5.79 8.73 9.18
N LEU A 55 6.33 8.13 8.11
CA LEU A 55 6.39 8.76 6.79
C LEU A 55 5.00 8.92 6.14
N THR A 56 4.04 8.10 6.52
CA THR A 56 2.68 8.12 5.93
C THR A 56 1.62 8.73 6.84
N GLU A 57 1.99 9.18 8.04
CA GLU A 57 1.02 9.62 9.06
C GLU A 57 0.12 10.78 8.62
N LYS A 58 0.60 11.63 7.72
CA LYS A 58 -0.14 12.80 7.23
C LYS A 58 -0.83 12.57 5.89
N SER A 59 -0.83 11.33 5.41
CA SER A 59 -1.48 11.00 4.14
C SER A 59 -2.99 11.05 4.29
N ASP A 60 -3.66 11.51 3.23
CA ASP A 60 -5.13 11.45 3.13
C ASP A 60 -5.57 10.09 2.61
N LEU A 61 -4.76 9.50 1.74
CA LEU A 61 -5.02 8.20 1.13
C LEU A 61 -3.72 7.39 1.12
N ILE A 62 -3.81 6.13 1.50
CA ILE A 62 -2.71 5.17 1.43
C ILE A 62 -3.14 4.03 0.53
N GLY A 63 -2.47 3.90 -0.62
CA GLY A 63 -2.71 2.79 -1.55
C GLY A 63 -1.62 1.74 -1.41
N ILE A 64 -2.03 0.48 -1.30
CA ILE A 64 -1.11 -0.65 -1.17
C ILE A 64 -1.35 -1.60 -2.34
N SER A 65 -0.29 -1.91 -3.08
CA SER A 65 -0.34 -2.89 -4.15
C SER A 65 -0.13 -4.28 -3.57
N VAL A 66 -1.15 -5.14 -3.67
CA VAL A 66 -1.15 -6.45 -3.02
C VAL A 66 -1.20 -7.58 -4.03
N MET A 67 -0.14 -8.37 -4.09
CA MET A 67 -0.14 -9.66 -4.78
C MET A 67 -0.48 -10.76 -3.76
N THR A 68 -1.06 -11.86 -4.24
CA THR A 68 -1.60 -12.91 -3.36
C THR A 68 -0.55 -13.46 -2.39
N ASN A 69 0.68 -13.68 -2.85
CA ASN A 69 1.73 -14.20 -1.98
C ASN A 69 2.24 -13.18 -0.95
N PHE A 70 1.87 -11.91 -1.07
CA PHE A 70 2.19 -10.87 -0.10
C PHE A 70 0.99 -10.47 0.77
N PHE A 71 -0.07 -11.29 0.78
CA PHE A 71 -1.27 -10.99 1.54
C PHE A 71 -0.99 -10.76 3.03
N ASP A 72 -0.23 -11.65 3.67
CA ASP A 72 0.10 -11.50 5.10
C ASP A 72 0.90 -10.24 5.37
N ASN A 73 1.81 -9.90 4.47
CA ASN A 73 2.57 -8.65 4.55
C ASN A 73 1.65 -7.43 4.46
N ALA A 74 0.68 -7.48 3.55
CA ALA A 74 -0.29 -6.39 3.40
C ALA A 74 -1.15 -6.22 4.65
N VAL A 75 -1.57 -7.32 5.27
CA VAL A 75 -2.32 -7.27 6.54
C VAL A 75 -1.49 -6.64 7.63
N GLN A 76 -0.23 -7.04 7.74
CA GLN A 76 0.69 -6.50 8.74
C GLN A 76 0.86 -4.97 8.58
N VAL A 77 1.14 -4.53 7.37
CA VAL A 77 1.30 -3.11 7.05
C VAL A 77 0.01 -2.34 7.32
N THR A 78 -1.12 -2.85 6.84
CA THR A 78 -2.42 -2.20 7.00
C THR A 78 -2.77 -1.99 8.47
N ARG A 79 -2.60 -3.01 9.30
CA ARG A 79 -2.86 -2.92 10.74
C ARG A 79 -1.98 -1.88 11.41
N LYS A 80 -0.71 -1.82 11.03
CA LYS A 80 0.22 -0.84 11.59
C LYS A 80 -0.16 0.57 11.22
N LEU A 81 -0.46 0.81 9.96
CA LEU A 81 -0.77 2.16 9.49
C LEU A 81 -2.09 2.67 10.05
N ARG A 82 -3.09 1.80 10.27
CA ARG A 82 -4.34 2.19 10.89
C ARG A 82 -4.17 2.70 12.32
N GLN A 83 -3.19 2.18 13.02
CA GLN A 83 -2.92 2.61 14.40
C GLN A 83 -2.36 4.03 14.46
N ASN A 84 -1.77 4.51 13.36
CA ASN A 84 -1.00 5.75 13.35
C ASN A 84 -1.59 6.83 12.43
N SER A 85 -2.67 6.53 11.70
CA SER A 85 -3.24 7.46 10.73
C SER A 85 -4.72 7.23 10.55
N ASN A 86 -5.45 8.30 10.24
CA ASN A 86 -6.87 8.23 9.86
C ASN A 86 -7.04 8.19 8.33
N ALA A 87 -5.98 7.97 7.58
CA ALA A 87 -6.03 7.90 6.13
C ALA A 87 -6.96 6.76 5.67
N CYS A 88 -7.60 6.98 4.54
CA CYS A 88 -8.32 5.92 3.84
C CYS A 88 -7.29 4.95 3.25
N ILE A 89 -7.44 3.66 3.50
CA ILE A 89 -6.52 2.64 3.00
C ILE A 89 -7.18 1.90 1.86
N LEU A 90 -6.51 1.89 0.70
CA LEU A 90 -6.99 1.24 -0.51
C LEU A 90 -6.02 0.13 -0.89
N TRP A 91 -6.57 -1.06 -1.14
CA TRP A 91 -5.79 -2.17 -1.71
C TRP A 91 -6.06 -2.27 -3.20
N GLY A 92 -5.01 -2.35 -4.00
CA GLY A 92 -5.10 -2.59 -5.43
C GLY A 92 -4.19 -3.73 -5.85
N GLY A 93 -4.26 -4.14 -7.10
CA GLY A 93 -3.44 -5.19 -7.66
C GLY A 93 -4.17 -6.50 -7.80
N VAL A 94 -3.41 -7.61 -7.92
CA VAL A 94 -3.97 -8.92 -8.24
C VAL A 94 -4.85 -9.47 -7.13
N HIS A 95 -4.42 -9.39 -5.87
CA HIS A 95 -5.16 -10.02 -4.78
C HIS A 95 -6.57 -9.45 -4.58
N PRO A 96 -6.78 -8.11 -4.50
CA PRO A 96 -8.13 -7.59 -4.39
C PRO A 96 -9.02 -7.88 -5.59
N THR A 97 -8.42 -8.06 -6.77
CA THR A 97 -9.17 -8.41 -7.98
C THR A 97 -9.74 -9.83 -7.89
N VAL A 98 -8.96 -10.79 -7.37
CA VAL A 98 -9.41 -12.19 -7.25
C VAL A 98 -10.10 -12.50 -5.92
N ARG A 99 -9.86 -11.71 -4.88
CA ARG A 99 -10.45 -11.89 -3.55
C ARG A 99 -10.97 -10.57 -2.99
N PRO A 100 -11.98 -9.97 -3.66
CA PRO A 100 -12.43 -8.62 -3.27
C PRO A 100 -13.05 -8.56 -1.87
N MET A 101 -13.89 -9.52 -1.50
CA MET A 101 -14.56 -9.50 -0.20
C MET A 101 -13.58 -9.72 0.95
N GLU A 102 -12.61 -10.60 0.79
CA GLU A 102 -11.56 -10.79 1.77
C GLU A 102 -10.75 -9.52 1.97
N SER A 103 -10.41 -8.85 0.87
CA SER A 103 -9.62 -7.61 0.91
C SER A 103 -10.38 -6.48 1.60
N LEU A 104 -11.69 -6.37 1.40
CA LEU A 104 -12.53 -5.38 2.09
C LEU A 104 -12.63 -5.62 3.60
N GLY A 105 -12.27 -6.81 4.07
CA GLY A 105 -12.15 -7.09 5.49
C GLY A 105 -10.97 -6.36 6.14
N TYR A 106 -10.01 -5.91 5.36
CA TYR A 106 -8.81 -5.20 5.83
C TYR A 106 -8.74 -3.77 5.33
N ALA A 107 -9.00 -3.53 4.06
CA ALA A 107 -8.91 -2.22 3.44
C ALA A 107 -10.27 -1.50 3.48
N ASP A 108 -10.23 -0.17 3.45
CA ASP A 108 -11.46 0.64 3.37
C ASP A 108 -12.04 0.61 1.96
N MET A 109 -11.16 0.51 0.96
CA MET A 109 -11.54 0.48 -0.46
C MET A 109 -10.66 -0.52 -1.19
N ILE A 110 -11.15 -1.00 -2.32
CA ILE A 110 -10.36 -1.83 -3.22
C ILE A 110 -10.44 -1.28 -4.63
N ALA A 111 -9.37 -1.48 -5.41
CA ALA A 111 -9.35 -1.20 -6.83
C ALA A 111 -9.27 -2.52 -7.59
N ILE A 112 -10.27 -2.78 -8.41
CA ILE A 112 -10.38 -3.99 -9.22
C ILE A 112 -10.03 -3.64 -10.66
N SER A 113 -9.15 -4.41 -11.27
CA SER A 113 -8.75 -4.20 -12.66
C SER A 113 -9.24 -5.31 -13.59
#